data_7fa0fca430e8898fe5c06acb5396fcb4
#
_entry.id   7fa0fca430e8898fe5c06acb5396fcb4
#
_cell.length_a   1.000
_cell.length_b   1.000
_cell.length_c   1.000
_cell.angle_alpha   90.00
_cell.angle_beta   90.00
_cell.angle_gamma   90.00
#
_symmetry.space_group_name_H-M   'P 1'
#
loop_
_entity.id
_entity.type
_entity.pdbx_description
1 polymer ?
#
loop_
_entity_poly.entity_id
_entity_poly.type
_entity_poly.pdbx_seq_one_letter_code
_entity_poly.pdbx_strand_id
1 'polypeptide(L)'
;MWQRTTWLGVLLVIGGWSVSADGAASKSVTPLELGAAAPDFALPGVDGKTYRLSDFAAAKVLVVVFTCNHCPTARAYEERLIQLHSEFQDRGVALIAISPNDPLAVRLDELGYTDVSDSFEEMKIRAKDRGFAFPYLYDGDTQVTSKAFGVLATPHVFIFDAARK
;
A
#
# COMPACT_ATOMS: atom_id res chain seq x y z
N MET A 1 33.10 -54.59 59.37
CA MET A 1 33.19 -54.49 57.88
C MET A 1 32.30 -53.39 57.44
N TRP A 2 32.84 -52.21 57.16
CA TRP A 2 32.07 -51.02 56.74
C TRP A 2 32.39 -50.77 55.30
N GLN A 3 31.37 -50.83 54.43
CA GLN A 3 31.45 -50.46 53.03
C GLN A 3 31.27 -48.97 52.91
N ARG A 4 32.18 -48.27 52.29
CA ARG A 4 32.14 -46.86 51.95
C ARG A 4 31.54 -46.78 50.57
N THR A 5 30.32 -46.22 50.45
CA THR A 5 29.68 -45.88 49.19
C THR A 5 30.13 -44.52 48.71
N THR A 6 30.90 -44.48 47.66
CA THR A 6 31.30 -43.23 46.95
C THR A 6 30.17 -42.74 46.02
N TRP A 7 29.65 -41.56 46.28
CA TRP A 7 28.73 -40.89 45.41
C TRP A 7 29.53 -40.10 44.34
N LEU A 8 29.39 -40.50 43.07
CA LEU A 8 29.85 -39.72 41.94
C LEU A 8 28.80 -38.61 41.65
N GLY A 9 29.16 -37.35 41.89
CA GLY A 9 28.36 -36.21 41.52
C GLY A 9 28.47 -35.98 40.02
N VAL A 10 27.35 -36.08 39.29
CA VAL A 10 27.24 -35.67 37.89
C VAL A 10 26.97 -34.17 37.87
N LEU A 11 27.93 -33.38 37.41
CA LEU A 11 27.77 -31.95 37.12
C LEU A 11 27.09 -31.80 35.78
N LEU A 12 25.81 -31.44 35.81
CA LEU A 12 25.06 -31.01 34.61
C LEU A 12 25.44 -29.57 34.30
N VAL A 13 26.23 -29.36 33.25
CA VAL A 13 26.50 -28.04 32.69
C VAL A 13 25.33 -27.68 31.79
N ILE A 14 24.42 -26.85 32.29
CA ILE A 14 23.34 -26.25 31.46
C ILE A 14 23.97 -25.10 30.71
N GLY A 15 24.34 -25.36 29.46
CA GLY A 15 24.74 -24.31 28.52
C GLY A 15 23.55 -23.40 28.22
N GLY A 16 23.53 -22.19 28.79
CA GLY A 16 22.55 -21.17 28.48
C GLY A 16 22.74 -20.68 27.04
N TRP A 17 21.86 -21.07 26.13
CA TRP A 17 21.76 -20.43 24.84
C TRP A 17 21.04 -19.10 25.03
N SER A 18 21.79 -18.01 24.96
CA SER A 18 21.24 -16.67 24.86
C SER A 18 20.71 -16.50 23.42
N VAL A 19 19.41 -16.61 23.24
CA VAL A 19 18.74 -16.20 22.01
C VAL A 19 18.71 -14.67 22.03
N SER A 20 19.64 -14.05 21.33
CA SER A 20 19.54 -12.62 21.02
C SER A 20 18.33 -12.43 20.09
N ALA A 21 17.22 -11.94 20.64
CA ALA A 21 16.13 -11.45 19.84
C ALA A 21 16.58 -10.11 19.22
N ASP A 22 17.22 -10.16 18.07
CA ASP A 22 17.32 -9.00 17.19
C ASP A 22 15.91 -8.66 16.71
N GLY A 23 15.20 -7.90 17.52
CA GLY A 23 13.96 -7.25 17.13
C GLY A 23 14.30 -6.25 16.03
N ALA A 24 14.11 -6.64 14.77
CA ALA A 24 14.07 -5.70 13.67
C ALA A 24 13.01 -4.65 14.03
N ALA A 25 13.44 -3.48 14.47
CA ALA A 25 12.56 -2.36 14.71
C ALA A 25 11.85 -2.08 13.38
N SER A 26 10.55 -2.37 13.31
CA SER A 26 9.72 -1.97 12.21
C SER A 26 9.88 -0.47 12.05
N LYS A 27 10.50 -0.03 10.94
CA LYS A 27 10.58 1.40 10.63
C LYS A 27 9.15 1.89 10.55
N SER A 28 8.75 2.75 11.47
CA SER A 28 7.44 3.40 11.42
C SER A 28 7.33 4.16 10.09
N VAL A 29 6.34 3.82 9.29
CA VAL A 29 6.05 4.55 8.07
C VAL A 29 5.50 5.91 8.49
N THR A 30 6.11 6.99 8.00
CA THR A 30 5.64 8.36 8.27
C THR A 30 5.02 8.91 7.00
N PRO A 31 3.78 9.41 7.05
CA PRO A 31 3.16 10.05 5.90
C PRO A 31 3.96 11.25 5.40
N LEU A 32 3.83 11.53 4.11
CA LEU A 32 4.40 12.72 3.50
C LEU A 32 3.92 13.97 4.23
N GLU A 33 4.85 14.84 4.61
CA GLU A 33 4.54 16.07 5.34
C GLU A 33 3.82 17.10 4.44
N LEU A 34 3.00 17.94 5.06
CA LEU A 34 2.34 19.04 4.34
C LEU A 34 3.38 19.99 3.73
N GLY A 35 3.20 20.28 2.44
CA GLY A 35 4.14 21.13 1.68
C GLY A 35 5.35 20.38 1.13
N ALA A 36 5.51 19.10 1.40
CA ALA A 36 6.53 18.28 0.75
C ALA A 36 6.19 18.08 -0.73
N ALA A 37 7.23 17.89 -1.55
CA ALA A 37 7.04 17.60 -2.96
C ALA A 37 6.50 16.20 -3.18
N ALA A 38 5.60 16.03 -4.17
CA ALA A 38 5.12 14.73 -4.58
C ALA A 38 6.29 13.82 -5.00
N PRO A 39 6.43 12.63 -4.43
CA PRO A 39 7.39 11.64 -4.91
C PRO A 39 7.15 11.28 -6.38
N ASP A 40 8.22 11.10 -7.14
CA ASP A 40 8.11 10.64 -8.52
C ASP A 40 7.69 9.17 -8.58
N PHE A 41 7.01 8.81 -9.66
CA PHE A 41 6.59 7.42 -9.91
C PHE A 41 6.53 7.13 -11.41
N ALA A 42 6.58 5.83 -11.73
CA ALA A 42 6.31 5.29 -13.06
C ALA A 42 5.60 3.94 -12.87
N LEU A 43 4.28 3.93 -13.00
CA LEU A 43 3.44 2.78 -12.66
C LEU A 43 2.58 2.33 -13.84
N PRO A 44 2.34 1.02 -13.99
CA PRO A 44 1.41 0.50 -14.97
C PRO A 44 -0.04 0.84 -14.58
N GLY A 45 -0.81 1.31 -15.56
CA GLY A 45 -2.23 1.53 -15.45
C GLY A 45 -3.03 0.34 -15.98
N VAL A 46 -4.22 0.15 -15.46
CA VAL A 46 -5.16 -0.92 -15.88
C VAL A 46 -5.57 -0.81 -17.35
N ASP A 47 -5.39 0.35 -17.96
CA ASP A 47 -5.63 0.63 -19.39
C ASP A 47 -4.46 0.23 -20.30
N GLY A 48 -3.40 -0.37 -19.74
CA GLY A 48 -2.21 -0.83 -20.44
C GLY A 48 -1.15 0.24 -20.69
N LYS A 49 -1.34 1.47 -20.20
CA LYS A 49 -0.34 2.54 -20.27
C LYS A 49 0.54 2.57 -19.03
N THR A 50 1.72 3.17 -19.14
CA THR A 50 2.53 3.54 -17.98
C THR A 50 2.33 5.02 -17.70
N TYR A 51 2.04 5.36 -16.46
CA TYR A 51 1.84 6.73 -16.00
C TYR A 51 2.99 7.19 -15.11
N ARG A 52 3.41 8.43 -15.31
CA ARG A 52 4.45 9.12 -14.55
C ARG A 52 3.88 10.35 -13.89
N LEU A 53 4.50 10.83 -12.83
CA LEU A 53 4.11 12.11 -12.22
C LEU A 53 4.12 13.26 -13.23
N SER A 54 5.09 13.28 -14.15
CA SER A 54 5.22 14.27 -15.22
C SER A 54 4.04 14.34 -16.18
N ASP A 55 3.30 13.25 -16.36
CA ASP A 55 2.14 13.21 -17.28
C ASP A 55 0.99 14.11 -16.79
N PHE A 56 1.00 14.43 -15.52
CA PHE A 56 0.01 15.29 -14.87
C PHE A 56 0.48 16.75 -14.72
N ALA A 57 1.63 17.12 -15.29
CA ALA A 57 2.26 18.45 -15.09
C ALA A 57 1.34 19.62 -15.46
N ALA A 58 0.43 19.46 -16.41
CA ALA A 58 -0.52 20.50 -16.83
C ALA A 58 -1.69 20.71 -15.83
N ALA A 59 -1.92 19.79 -14.90
CA ALA A 59 -2.99 19.91 -13.94
C ALA A 59 -2.69 20.97 -12.86
N LYS A 60 -3.68 21.80 -12.55
CA LYS A 60 -3.58 22.78 -11.47
C LYS A 60 -3.58 22.15 -10.09
N VAL A 61 -4.30 21.03 -9.96
CA VAL A 61 -4.37 20.22 -8.76
C VAL A 61 -4.22 18.75 -9.16
N LEU A 62 -3.39 18.01 -8.44
CA LEU A 62 -3.27 16.57 -8.56
C LEU A 62 -3.78 15.90 -7.29
N VAL A 63 -4.77 15.03 -7.44
CA VAL A 63 -5.31 14.19 -6.36
C VAL A 63 -4.78 12.78 -6.57
N VAL A 64 -4.00 12.30 -5.62
CA VAL A 64 -3.47 10.93 -5.59
C VAL A 64 -4.20 10.16 -4.50
N VAL A 65 -4.91 9.10 -4.88
CA VAL A 65 -5.68 8.28 -3.95
C VAL A 65 -5.10 6.88 -3.91
N PHE A 66 -4.50 6.50 -2.80
CA PHE A 66 -4.15 5.10 -2.56
C PHE A 66 -5.41 4.35 -2.14
N THR A 67 -5.80 3.35 -2.93
CA THR A 67 -7.04 2.59 -2.78
C THR A 67 -6.81 1.13 -3.14
N CYS A 68 -7.81 0.27 -2.94
CA CYS A 68 -7.71 -1.15 -3.31
C CYS A 68 -9.11 -1.74 -3.52
N ASN A 69 -9.17 -2.95 -4.10
CA ASN A 69 -10.43 -3.59 -4.42
C ASN A 69 -11.10 -4.25 -3.21
N HIS A 70 -10.33 -4.86 -2.29
CA HIS A 70 -10.89 -5.67 -1.22
C HIS A 70 -11.41 -4.85 -0.02
N CYS A 71 -10.80 -3.68 0.27
CA CYS A 71 -11.11 -2.91 1.47
C CYS A 71 -12.53 -2.31 1.40
N PRO A 72 -13.44 -2.65 2.36
CA PRO A 72 -14.80 -2.11 2.36
C PRO A 72 -14.84 -0.59 2.42
N THR A 73 -13.93 0.03 3.18
CA THR A 73 -13.83 1.49 3.28
C THR A 73 -13.41 2.11 1.95
N ALA A 74 -12.41 1.54 1.25
CA ALA A 74 -11.99 2.03 -0.06
C ALA A 74 -13.15 1.94 -1.07
N ARG A 75 -13.86 0.83 -1.08
CA ARG A 75 -15.05 0.61 -1.95
C ARG A 75 -16.17 1.61 -1.68
N ALA A 76 -16.40 1.98 -0.43
CA ALA A 76 -17.42 2.96 -0.07
C ALA A 76 -17.12 4.38 -0.60
N TYR A 77 -15.88 4.66 -1.00
CA TYR A 77 -15.47 5.94 -1.57
C TYR A 77 -15.45 5.97 -3.09
N GLU A 78 -15.52 4.82 -3.79
CA GLU A 78 -15.41 4.75 -5.26
C GLU A 78 -16.36 5.70 -5.98
N GLU A 79 -17.64 5.70 -5.62
CA GLU A 79 -18.64 6.56 -6.22
C GLU A 79 -18.28 8.05 -6.07
N ARG A 80 -17.77 8.44 -4.91
CA ARG A 80 -17.33 9.81 -4.66
C ARG A 80 -16.11 10.20 -5.50
N LEU A 81 -15.19 9.25 -5.74
CA LEU A 81 -14.02 9.48 -6.61
C LEU A 81 -14.46 9.64 -8.07
N ILE A 82 -15.41 8.82 -8.53
CA ILE A 82 -16.00 8.92 -9.88
C ILE A 82 -16.66 10.30 -10.07
N GLN A 83 -17.49 10.72 -9.10
CA GLN A 83 -18.14 12.03 -9.12
C GLN A 83 -17.13 13.18 -9.08
N LEU A 84 -16.13 13.11 -8.20
CA LEU A 84 -15.06 14.11 -8.11
C LEU A 84 -14.32 14.25 -9.45
N HIS A 85 -13.94 13.14 -10.07
CA HIS A 85 -13.29 13.17 -11.36
C HIS A 85 -14.19 13.82 -12.42
N SER A 86 -15.44 13.37 -12.53
CA SER A 86 -16.41 13.90 -13.51
C SER A 86 -16.63 15.40 -13.34
N GLU A 87 -16.72 15.90 -12.10
CA GLU A 87 -17.01 17.30 -11.82
C GLU A 87 -15.82 18.24 -12.06
N PHE A 88 -14.58 17.76 -11.79
CA PHE A 88 -13.44 18.65 -11.71
C PHE A 88 -12.40 18.46 -12.83
N GLN A 89 -12.45 17.40 -13.65
CA GLN A 89 -11.47 17.15 -14.72
C GLN A 89 -11.31 18.34 -15.67
N ASP A 90 -12.42 18.96 -16.11
CA ASP A 90 -12.40 20.11 -17.00
C ASP A 90 -12.01 21.44 -16.31
N ARG A 91 -11.85 21.40 -15.00
CA ARG A 91 -11.43 22.55 -14.15
C ARG A 91 -9.96 22.50 -13.80
N GLY A 92 -9.20 21.57 -14.39
CA GLY A 92 -7.77 21.42 -14.22
C GLY A 92 -7.37 20.57 -13.01
N VAL A 93 -8.26 19.72 -12.53
CA VAL A 93 -7.95 18.73 -11.50
C VAL A 93 -7.69 17.38 -12.17
N ALA A 94 -6.52 16.81 -11.93
CA ALA A 94 -6.22 15.42 -12.26
C ALA A 94 -6.43 14.55 -11.02
N LEU A 95 -7.12 13.42 -11.21
CA LEU A 95 -7.28 12.38 -10.19
C LEU A 95 -6.63 11.10 -10.69
N ILE A 96 -5.80 10.48 -9.86
CA ILE A 96 -5.25 9.15 -10.07
C ILE A 96 -5.50 8.28 -8.85
N ALA A 97 -5.81 7.01 -9.08
CA ALA A 97 -5.90 6.00 -8.04
C ALA A 97 -4.71 5.05 -8.14
N ILE A 98 -4.14 4.63 -7.00
CA ILE A 98 -3.00 3.71 -6.94
C ILE A 98 -3.33 2.59 -5.96
N SER A 99 -3.23 1.34 -6.42
CA SER A 99 -3.31 0.17 -5.52
C SER A 99 -1.91 -0.17 -5.00
N PRO A 100 -1.68 -0.06 -3.67
CA PRO A 100 -0.40 -0.39 -3.05
C PRO A 100 -0.30 -1.86 -2.66
N ASN A 101 -1.37 -2.64 -2.81
CA ASN A 101 -1.46 -3.95 -2.20
C ASN A 101 -0.80 -5.04 -3.05
N ASP A 102 0.08 -5.81 -2.41
CA ASP A 102 0.49 -7.12 -2.91
C ASP A 102 -0.68 -8.09 -2.71
N PRO A 103 -1.26 -8.67 -3.78
CA PRO A 103 -2.38 -9.58 -3.66
C PRO A 103 -2.06 -10.84 -2.85
N LEU A 104 -0.78 -11.23 -2.75
CA LEU A 104 -0.34 -12.38 -1.96
C LEU A 104 -0.30 -12.07 -0.45
N ALA A 105 -0.28 -10.80 -0.08
CA ALA A 105 -0.29 -10.36 1.33
C ALA A 105 -1.72 -10.18 1.88
N VAL A 106 -2.75 -10.18 1.03
CA VAL A 106 -4.15 -10.07 1.44
C VAL A 106 -4.60 -11.39 2.05
N ARG A 107 -5.15 -11.34 3.24
CA ARG A 107 -5.60 -12.53 3.98
C ARG A 107 -6.92 -13.07 3.44
N LEU A 108 -7.14 -14.37 3.58
CA LEU A 108 -8.35 -15.03 3.09
C LEU A 108 -9.65 -14.50 3.73
N ASP A 109 -9.59 -14.08 5.00
CA ASP A 109 -10.72 -13.48 5.70
C ASP A 109 -11.03 -12.05 5.21
N GLU A 110 -10.04 -11.34 4.67
CA GLU A 110 -10.22 -10.03 4.06
C GLU A 110 -10.87 -10.13 2.67
N LEU A 111 -10.61 -11.21 1.93
CA LEU A 111 -11.24 -11.47 0.63
C LEU A 111 -12.75 -11.79 0.75
N GLY A 112 -13.23 -12.12 1.93
CA GLY A 112 -14.66 -12.36 2.16
C GLY A 112 -15.56 -11.14 1.97
N TYR A 113 -15.00 -9.95 1.84
CA TYR A 113 -15.73 -8.70 1.61
C TYR A 113 -15.83 -8.28 0.15
N THR A 114 -15.22 -9.02 -0.77
CA THR A 114 -15.17 -8.67 -2.19
C THR A 114 -15.18 -9.93 -3.06
N ASP A 115 -15.66 -9.77 -4.27
CA ASP A 115 -15.64 -10.76 -5.35
C ASP A 115 -14.42 -10.61 -6.26
N VAL A 116 -13.61 -9.57 -6.04
CA VAL A 116 -12.36 -9.30 -6.78
C VAL A 116 -11.22 -9.03 -5.79
N SER A 117 -10.05 -9.63 -6.03
CA SER A 117 -8.84 -9.42 -5.26
C SER A 117 -8.11 -8.13 -5.72
N ASP A 118 -6.92 -7.90 -5.15
CA ASP A 118 -6.08 -6.74 -5.52
C ASP A 118 -5.05 -7.06 -6.60
N SER A 119 -5.18 -8.18 -7.31
CA SER A 119 -4.29 -8.48 -8.43
C SER A 119 -4.48 -7.47 -9.56
N PHE A 120 -3.41 -7.23 -10.32
CA PHE A 120 -3.47 -6.28 -11.45
C PHE A 120 -4.56 -6.64 -12.47
N GLU A 121 -4.79 -7.94 -12.70
CA GLU A 121 -5.85 -8.38 -13.62
C GLU A 121 -7.25 -8.08 -13.07
N GLU A 122 -7.47 -8.28 -11.78
CA GLU A 122 -8.76 -8.00 -11.17
C GLU A 122 -9.00 -6.50 -10.95
N MET A 123 -7.95 -5.69 -10.85
CA MET A 123 -8.07 -4.23 -10.92
C MET A 123 -8.64 -3.77 -12.26
N LYS A 124 -8.28 -4.42 -13.38
CA LYS A 124 -8.86 -4.14 -14.71
C LYS A 124 -10.36 -4.43 -14.74
N ILE A 125 -10.77 -5.56 -14.15
CA ILE A 125 -12.17 -5.93 -14.02
C ILE A 125 -12.90 -4.88 -13.19
N ARG A 126 -12.36 -4.53 -12.02
CA ARG A 126 -12.97 -3.54 -11.11
C ARG A 126 -13.12 -2.18 -11.76
N ALA A 127 -12.08 -1.68 -12.41
CA ALA A 127 -12.12 -0.38 -13.08
C ALA A 127 -13.19 -0.34 -14.19
N LYS A 128 -13.32 -1.43 -14.96
CA LYS A 128 -14.34 -1.56 -16.00
C LYS A 128 -15.75 -1.59 -15.41
N ASP A 129 -15.98 -2.44 -14.41
CA ASP A 129 -17.30 -2.66 -13.82
C ASP A 129 -17.82 -1.41 -13.09
N ARG A 130 -16.91 -0.66 -12.48
CA ARG A 130 -17.23 0.59 -11.79
C ARG A 130 -17.19 1.82 -12.68
N GLY A 131 -16.72 1.69 -13.93
CA GLY A 131 -16.65 2.80 -14.89
C GLY A 131 -15.63 3.86 -14.48
N PHE A 132 -14.44 3.47 -13.98
CA PHE A 132 -13.39 4.42 -13.65
C PHE A 132 -12.91 5.14 -14.91
N ALA A 133 -13.12 6.45 -14.99
CA ALA A 133 -12.64 7.31 -16.06
C ALA A 133 -11.30 7.98 -15.77
N PHE A 134 -10.75 7.76 -14.58
CA PHE A 134 -9.43 8.21 -14.14
C PHE A 134 -8.42 7.07 -14.17
N PRO A 135 -7.10 7.35 -14.25
CA PRO A 135 -6.07 6.33 -14.20
C PRO A 135 -6.10 5.53 -12.89
N TYR A 136 -6.10 4.19 -12.99
CA TYR A 136 -5.96 3.28 -11.85
C TYR A 136 -4.67 2.50 -12.02
N LEU A 137 -3.70 2.73 -11.13
CA LEU A 137 -2.31 2.32 -11.24
C LEU A 137 -1.97 1.24 -10.22
N TYR A 138 -1.00 0.39 -10.54
CA TYR A 138 -0.58 -0.70 -9.69
C TYR A 138 0.84 -0.50 -9.17
N ASP A 139 1.01 -0.54 -7.84
CA ASP A 139 2.29 -0.45 -7.11
C ASP A 139 2.54 -1.70 -6.22
N GLY A 140 1.67 -2.70 -6.31
CA GLY A 140 1.64 -3.84 -5.39
C GLY A 140 2.90 -4.70 -5.37
N ASP A 141 3.58 -4.89 -6.51
CA ASP A 141 4.76 -5.75 -6.59
C ASP A 141 5.94 -5.23 -5.75
N THR A 142 6.17 -3.92 -5.78
CA THR A 142 7.33 -3.31 -5.12
C THR A 142 6.97 -2.42 -3.94
N GLN A 143 5.79 -1.81 -3.99
CA GLN A 143 5.30 -0.81 -3.04
C GLN A 143 6.25 0.39 -2.88
N VAL A 144 7.08 0.68 -3.89
CA VAL A 144 8.07 1.76 -3.83
C VAL A 144 7.38 3.11 -3.76
N THR A 145 6.34 3.32 -4.57
CA THR A 145 5.59 4.57 -4.60
C THR A 145 4.83 4.77 -3.30
N SER A 146 4.09 3.78 -2.84
CA SER A 146 3.33 3.88 -1.57
C SER A 146 4.22 4.10 -0.36
N LYS A 147 5.40 3.48 -0.32
CA LYS A 147 6.42 3.73 0.71
C LYS A 147 6.97 5.15 0.65
N ALA A 148 7.20 5.69 -0.55
CA ALA A 148 7.71 7.05 -0.74
C ALA A 148 6.68 8.11 -0.30
N PHE A 149 5.37 7.86 -0.51
CA PHE A 149 4.29 8.70 -0.01
C PHE A 149 4.02 8.51 1.50
N GLY A 150 4.54 7.46 2.11
CA GLY A 150 4.25 7.12 3.49
C GLY A 150 2.79 6.69 3.70
N VAL A 151 2.27 5.84 2.81
CA VAL A 151 0.89 5.36 2.87
C VAL A 151 0.70 4.46 4.09
N LEU A 152 -0.31 4.75 4.91
CA LEU A 152 -0.60 4.01 6.14
C LEU A 152 -1.77 3.04 6.00
N ALA A 153 -2.71 3.34 5.10
CA ALA A 153 -3.94 2.56 4.92
C ALA A 153 -4.54 2.84 3.54
N THR A 154 -5.60 2.12 3.18
CA THR A 154 -6.47 2.43 2.05
C THR A 154 -7.90 2.69 2.58
N PRO A 155 -8.58 3.77 2.13
CA PRO A 155 -8.05 4.81 1.24
C PRO A 155 -7.15 5.82 1.97
N HIS A 156 -6.11 6.35 1.28
CA HIS A 156 -5.29 7.46 1.76
C HIS A 156 -5.15 8.48 0.62
N VAL A 157 -5.43 9.74 0.89
CA VAL A 157 -5.52 10.79 -0.13
C VAL A 157 -4.42 11.82 0.08
N PHE A 158 -3.73 12.15 -1.00
CA PHE A 158 -2.75 13.24 -1.08
C PHE A 158 -3.21 14.23 -2.14
N ILE A 159 -3.14 15.53 -1.85
CA ILE A 159 -3.54 16.59 -2.76
C ILE A 159 -2.37 17.54 -2.95
N PHE A 160 -2.01 17.76 -4.20
CA PHE A 160 -0.89 18.61 -4.57
C PHE A 160 -1.36 19.77 -5.45
N ASP A 161 -0.76 20.92 -5.25
CA ASP A 161 -0.95 22.09 -6.10
C ASP A 161 -0.21 21.99 -7.46
N ALA A 162 -0.21 23.05 -8.25
CA ALA A 162 0.48 23.10 -9.53
C ALA A 162 2.02 22.94 -9.40
N ALA A 163 2.60 23.28 -8.26
CA ALA A 163 4.03 23.07 -7.96
C ALA A 163 4.31 21.66 -7.41
N ARG A 164 3.30 20.82 -7.31
CA ARG A 164 3.38 19.45 -6.71
C ARG A 164 3.82 19.47 -5.25
N LYS A 165 3.28 20.43 -4.49
CA LYS A 165 3.45 20.52 -3.05
C LYS A 165 2.13 20.47 -2.32
#